data_d745ae50c6e9ba9c54af24277e2cf84a
#
_entry.id   d745ae50c6e9ba9c54af24277e2cf84a
#
_cell.length_a   1.000
_cell.length_b   1.000
_cell.length_c   1.000
_cell.angle_alpha   90.00
_cell.angle_beta   90.00
_cell.angle_gamma   90.00
#
_symmetry.space_group_name_H-M   'P 1'
#
loop_
_entity.id
_entity.type
_entity.pdbx_description
1 polymer ?
#
loop_
_entity_poly.entity_id
_entity_poly.type
_entity_poly.pdbx_seq_one_letter_code
_entity_poly.pdbx_strand_id
1 'polypeptide(L)'
;MEQKTVGAQTRRLRTRPSVLSFAAIGGRFEGEGPLREYFDELSEDHFFGEKTWEKGESTMQRRALSRALEKVGLKVSDLDLIFAGDL
;
A
#
# COMPACT_ATOMS: atom_id res chain seq x y z
N MET A 1 -6.90 -2.66 -18.49
CA MET A 1 -6.45 -1.26 -18.35
C MET A 1 -5.64 -0.86 -19.56
N GLU A 2 -6.05 0.20 -20.21
CA GLU A 2 -5.34 0.70 -21.39
C GLU A 2 -4.22 1.63 -20.97
N GLN A 3 -3.06 1.47 -21.59
CA GLN A 3 -1.86 2.27 -21.29
C GLN A 3 -1.23 2.77 -22.58
N LYS A 4 -0.60 3.92 -22.47
CA LYS A 4 0.20 4.51 -23.54
C LYS A 4 1.60 4.81 -22.98
N THR A 5 2.63 4.40 -23.71
CA THR A 5 4.00 4.72 -23.33
C THR A 5 4.32 6.18 -23.69
N VAL A 6 4.87 6.91 -22.75
CA VAL A 6 5.31 8.30 -22.93
C VAL A 6 6.79 8.34 -22.58
N GLY A 7 7.66 8.60 -23.57
CA GLY A 7 9.10 8.49 -23.40
C GLY A 7 9.52 7.02 -23.30
N ALA A 8 10.68 6.77 -22.68
CA ALA A 8 11.28 5.44 -22.62
C ALA A 8 10.69 4.56 -21.51
N GLN A 9 10.26 5.16 -20.40
CA GLN A 9 9.86 4.40 -19.20
C GLN A 9 8.53 4.85 -18.61
N THR A 10 7.90 5.87 -19.15
CA THR A 10 6.65 6.40 -18.61
C THR A 10 5.47 5.78 -19.34
N ARG A 11 4.48 5.38 -18.57
CA ARG A 11 3.20 4.87 -19.07
C ARG A 11 2.09 5.84 -18.70
N ARG A 12 1.29 6.21 -19.68
CA ARG A 12 0.11 7.04 -19.46
C ARG A 12 -1.13 6.17 -19.66
N LEU A 13 -2.04 6.22 -18.73
CA LEU A 13 -3.31 5.53 -18.85
C LEU A 13 -4.21 6.31 -19.81
N ARG A 14 -4.91 5.60 -20.71
CA ARG A 14 -5.82 6.24 -21.66
C ARG A 14 -7.06 6.79 -20.97
N THR A 15 -7.53 6.08 -19.96
CA THR A 15 -8.63 6.56 -19.14
C THR A 15 -8.04 7.30 -17.95
N ARG A 16 -8.85 8.13 -17.33
CA ARG A 16 -8.46 8.83 -16.10
C ARG A 16 -9.03 8.05 -14.92
N PRO A 17 -8.26 7.11 -14.36
CA PRO A 17 -8.78 6.29 -13.26
C PRO A 17 -8.95 7.14 -12.01
N SER A 18 -9.93 6.78 -11.21
CA SER A 18 -10.18 7.39 -9.90
C SER A 18 -9.55 6.52 -8.83
N VAL A 19 -9.14 7.15 -7.73
CA VAL A 19 -8.70 6.41 -6.54
C VAL A 19 -9.96 5.83 -5.89
N LEU A 20 -10.06 4.51 -5.88
CA LEU A 20 -11.21 3.82 -5.32
C LEU A 20 -11.09 3.64 -3.81
N SER A 21 -9.87 3.38 -3.34
CA SER A 21 -9.61 3.19 -1.92
C SER A 21 -8.15 3.47 -1.62
N PHE A 22 -7.83 3.68 -0.36
CA PHE A 22 -6.46 3.83 0.11
C PHE A 22 -6.38 3.40 1.56
N ALA A 23 -5.17 3.04 2.00
CA ALA A 23 -4.92 2.67 3.38
C ALA A 23 -3.51 3.09 3.77
N ALA A 24 -3.33 3.41 5.02
CA ALA A 24 -2.06 3.80 5.58
C ALA A 24 -1.74 2.89 6.76
N ILE A 25 -0.58 2.25 6.70
CA ILE A 25 -0.07 1.40 7.77
C ILE A 25 1.21 2.04 8.28
N GLY A 26 1.28 2.28 9.56
CA GLY A 26 2.44 2.92 10.17
C GLY A 26 3.14 2.03 11.18
N GLY A 27 4.40 2.36 11.44
CA GLY A 27 5.19 1.71 12.47
C GLY A 27 5.12 2.46 13.80
N ARG A 28 6.01 2.08 14.69
CA ARG A 28 6.03 2.60 16.05
C ARG A 28 6.19 4.13 16.11
N PHE A 29 7.09 4.68 15.29
CA PHE A 29 7.33 6.12 15.32
C PHE A 29 6.12 6.93 14.86
N GLU A 30 5.38 6.40 13.90
CA GLU A 30 4.17 7.06 13.43
C GLU A 30 3.10 7.09 14.53
N GLY A 31 3.08 6.06 15.38
CA GLY A 31 2.18 6.00 16.52
C GLY A 31 2.48 7.05 17.59
N GLU A 32 3.68 7.61 17.57
CA GLU A 32 4.10 8.67 18.47
C GLU A 32 4.01 10.06 17.83
N GLY A 33 3.68 10.11 16.54
CA GLY A 33 3.67 11.34 15.78
C GLY A 33 2.31 12.02 15.72
N PRO A 34 2.28 13.22 15.11
CA PRO A 34 1.06 14.03 15.04
C PRO A 34 -0.02 13.47 14.11
N LEU A 35 0.34 12.58 13.19
CA LEU A 35 -0.60 11.99 12.23
C LEU A 35 -1.13 10.62 12.68
N ARG A 36 -0.88 10.25 13.91
CA ARG A 36 -1.27 8.96 14.48
C ARG A 36 -2.71 8.57 14.16
N GLU A 37 -3.64 9.49 14.30
CA GLU A 37 -5.07 9.24 14.15
C GLU A 37 -5.48 8.92 12.71
N TYR A 38 -4.62 9.25 11.74
CA TYR A 38 -4.93 9.09 10.32
C TYR A 38 -4.48 7.76 9.74
N PHE A 39 -3.76 6.94 10.52
CA PHE A 39 -3.35 5.62 10.09
C PHE A 39 -4.45 4.59 10.33
N ASP A 40 -4.64 3.70 9.38
CA ASP A 40 -5.59 2.59 9.52
C ASP A 40 -5.12 1.53 10.51
N GLU A 41 -3.81 1.28 10.52
CA GLU A 41 -3.17 0.39 11.47
C GLU A 41 -1.83 0.95 11.90
N LEU A 42 -1.46 0.69 13.14
CA LEU A 42 -0.17 1.05 13.69
C LEU A 42 0.42 -0.19 14.38
N SER A 43 1.69 -0.45 14.14
CA SER A 43 2.40 -1.52 14.82
C SER A 43 3.39 -0.92 15.81
N GLU A 44 3.42 -1.43 17.03
CA GLU A 44 4.41 -1.03 18.02
C GLU A 44 5.76 -1.69 17.77
N ASP A 45 5.77 -2.78 17.02
CA ASP A 45 6.98 -3.50 16.64
C ASP A 45 7.49 -3.01 15.30
N HIS A 46 8.74 -2.54 15.26
CA HIS A 46 9.40 -2.09 14.03
C HIS A 46 9.47 -3.18 12.96
N PHE A 47 9.43 -4.44 13.37
CA PHE A 47 9.50 -5.58 12.46
C PHE A 47 8.13 -6.15 12.10
N PHE A 48 7.05 -5.56 12.56
CA PHE A 48 5.69 -6.05 12.31
C PHE A 48 5.49 -7.52 12.69
N GLY A 49 6.12 -7.93 13.80
CA GLY A 49 6.06 -9.30 14.28
C GLY A 49 7.00 -10.26 13.55
N GLU A 50 7.76 -9.78 12.59
CA GLU A 50 8.67 -10.59 11.80
C GLU A 50 10.08 -10.57 12.39
N LYS A 51 10.95 -11.47 11.88
CA LYS A 51 12.32 -11.61 12.39
C LYS A 51 13.34 -10.71 11.69
N THR A 52 13.01 -10.18 10.53
CA THR A 52 13.91 -9.34 9.75
C THR A 52 13.20 -8.08 9.28
N TRP A 53 13.98 -7.06 8.92
CA TRP A 53 13.44 -5.82 8.34
C TRP A 53 12.72 -6.10 7.02
N GLU A 54 13.28 -6.97 6.18
CA GLU A 54 12.71 -7.29 4.87
C GLU A 54 11.35 -7.97 5.00
N LYS A 55 11.22 -8.89 5.95
CA LYS A 55 9.94 -9.57 6.21
C LYS A 55 8.93 -8.62 6.85
N GLY A 56 9.39 -7.73 7.72
CA GLY A 56 8.55 -6.71 8.33
C GLY A 56 7.96 -5.79 7.28
N GLU A 57 8.77 -5.37 6.31
CA GLU A 57 8.33 -4.53 5.22
C GLU A 57 7.32 -5.24 4.32
N SER A 58 7.59 -6.49 3.96
CA SER A 58 6.64 -7.28 3.18
C SER A 58 5.30 -7.42 3.88
N THR A 59 5.32 -7.60 5.19
CA THR A 59 4.11 -7.69 6.00
C THR A 59 3.38 -6.35 6.01
N MET A 60 4.09 -5.24 6.14
CA MET A 60 3.51 -3.91 6.08
C MET A 60 2.80 -3.67 4.76
N GLN A 61 3.46 -3.97 3.65
CA GLN A 61 2.89 -3.81 2.31
C GLN A 61 1.63 -4.67 2.13
N ARG A 62 1.69 -5.91 2.59
CA ARG A 62 0.55 -6.82 2.50
C ARG A 62 -0.64 -6.31 3.30
N ARG A 63 -0.40 -5.81 4.50
CA ARG A 63 -1.47 -5.25 5.34
C ARG A 63 -2.08 -4.01 4.71
N ALA A 64 -1.25 -3.14 4.12
CA ALA A 64 -1.74 -1.95 3.44
C ALA A 64 -2.66 -2.32 2.28
N LEU A 65 -2.25 -3.26 1.45
CA LEU A 65 -3.06 -3.73 0.34
C LEU A 65 -4.36 -4.36 0.83
N SER A 66 -4.27 -5.27 1.79
CA SER A 66 -5.44 -5.96 2.34
C SER A 66 -6.44 -4.97 2.93
N ARG A 67 -5.96 -3.97 3.65
CA ARG A 67 -6.82 -2.97 4.28
C ARG A 67 -7.54 -2.12 3.24
N ALA A 68 -6.83 -1.69 2.20
CA ALA A 68 -7.42 -0.91 1.13
C ALA A 68 -8.50 -1.70 0.38
N LEU A 69 -8.25 -2.97 0.09
CA LEU A 69 -9.21 -3.84 -0.57
C LEU A 69 -10.45 -4.11 0.29
N GLU A 70 -10.23 -4.35 1.58
CA GLU A 70 -11.30 -4.59 2.54
C GLU A 70 -12.31 -3.44 2.59
N LYS A 71 -11.82 -2.21 2.55
CA LYS A 71 -12.69 -1.02 2.61
C LYS A 71 -13.70 -0.96 1.49
N VAL A 72 -13.41 -1.57 0.34
CA VAL A 72 -14.29 -1.54 -0.83
C VAL A 72 -14.81 -2.91 -1.22
N GLY A 73 -14.59 -3.91 -0.38
CA GLY A 73 -15.12 -5.27 -0.60
C GLY A 73 -14.49 -6.00 -1.77
N LEU A 74 -13.25 -5.69 -2.11
CA LEU A 74 -12.53 -6.35 -3.19
C LEU A 74 -11.54 -7.38 -2.66
N LYS A 75 -11.18 -8.31 -3.55
CA LYS A 75 -10.16 -9.34 -3.28
C LYS A 75 -8.97 -9.10 -4.18
N VAL A 76 -7.83 -9.69 -3.82
CA VAL A 76 -6.60 -9.61 -4.64
C VAL A 76 -6.87 -10.13 -6.05
N SER A 77 -7.70 -11.16 -6.19
CA SER A 77 -8.05 -11.71 -7.50
C SER A 77 -8.83 -10.74 -8.41
N ASP A 78 -9.37 -9.66 -7.86
CA ASP A 78 -10.05 -8.63 -8.64
C ASP A 78 -9.08 -7.63 -9.27
N LEU A 79 -7.80 -7.69 -8.92
CA LEU A 79 -6.80 -6.75 -9.41
C LEU A 79 -6.13 -7.26 -10.67
N ASP A 80 -5.94 -6.36 -11.64
CA ASP A 80 -5.22 -6.67 -12.86
C ASP A 80 -3.71 -6.45 -12.71
N LEU A 81 -3.33 -5.40 -11.99
CA LEU A 81 -1.94 -5.01 -11.80
C LEU A 81 -1.69 -4.57 -10.37
N ILE A 82 -0.52 -4.88 -9.87
CA ILE A 82 -0.05 -4.43 -8.56
C ILE A 82 1.34 -3.85 -8.73
N PHE A 83 1.55 -2.65 -8.21
CA PHE A 83 2.87 -2.03 -8.14
C PHE A 83 3.24 -1.86 -6.68
N ALA A 84 4.43 -2.28 -6.34
CA ALA A 84 4.94 -2.12 -5.00
C ALA A 84 6.39 -1.66 -5.08
N GLY A 85 6.82 -0.92 -4.09
CA GLY A 85 8.17 -0.40 -4.08
C GLY A 85 8.70 -0.22 -2.68
N ASP A 86 10.01 -0.20 -2.61
CA ASP A 86 10.76 0.09 -1.42
C ASP A 86 11.94 0.95 -1.80
N LEU A 87 12.20 1.93 -1.02
CA LEU A 87 13.34 2.81 -1.21
C LEU A 87 14.43 2.52 -0.15
#